data_32f6f3cb754ed8ce366e83af5c95c69e
#
_entry.id   32f6f3cb754ed8ce366e83af5c95c69e
#
_cell.length_a   1.000
_cell.length_b   1.000
_cell.length_c   1.000
_cell.angle_alpha   90.00
_cell.angle_beta   90.00
_cell.angle_gamma   90.00
#
_symmetry.space_group_name_H-M   'P 1'
#
loop_
_entity.id
_entity.type
_entity.pdbx_description
1 polymer ?
#
loop_
_entity_poly.entity_id
_entity_poly.type
_entity_poly.pdbx_seq_one_letter_code
_entity_poly.pdbx_strand_id
1 'polypeptide(L)'
;MANLEPPDDRRSAQRVRLRRNVRFTIRGIIHDTHSINVSSGGVSVEMVTPPDRGARGKVELPLTEGDPLHLDAEVRWISQLSTSGPGGADRRHLVGLQFVAPPADQIKRLEAALRAEEDAEDVDD
;
A
#
# COMPACT_ATOMS: atom_id res chain seq x y z
N MET A 1 -18.52 -4.32 12.37
CA MET A 1 -17.96 -4.42 12.27
C MET A 1 -17.17 -4.50 12.20
N ALA A 2 -17.01 -4.46 12.29
CA ALA A 2 -16.24 -4.39 12.26
C ALA A 2 -15.46 -4.79 11.75
N ASN A 3 -15.25 -5.08 11.63
CA ASN A 3 -14.49 -5.39 11.17
C ASN A 3 -14.30 -5.06 10.19
N LEU A 4 -14.53 -4.47 10.32
CA LEU A 4 -14.25 -4.10 9.47
C LEU A 4 -13.57 -4.62 8.49
N GLU A 5 -12.85 -5.18 8.60
CA GLU A 5 -12.22 -5.79 7.70
C GLU A 5 -12.79 -7.05 7.44
N PRO A 6 -13.58 -7.18 6.52
CA PRO A 6 -14.20 -8.44 6.28
C PRO A 6 -13.15 -9.42 5.92
N PRO A 7 -13.15 -10.52 6.52
CA PRO A 7 -12.18 -11.54 6.19
C PRO A 7 -12.26 -12.00 4.77
N ASP A 8 -13.39 -11.85 4.16
CA ASP A 8 -13.53 -12.29 2.80
C ASP A 8 -12.69 -11.54 1.84
N ASP A 9 -12.43 -10.30 2.15
CA ASP A 9 -11.61 -9.52 1.27
C ASP A 9 -10.26 -10.09 1.14
N ARG A 10 -9.77 -10.71 2.15
CA ARG A 10 -8.46 -11.27 2.08
C ARG A 10 -8.37 -12.43 1.15
N ARG A 11 -9.45 -13.14 0.99
CA ARG A 11 -9.42 -14.26 0.09
C ARG A 11 -9.47 -13.83 -1.34
N SER A 12 -10.21 -12.80 -1.62
CA SER A 12 -10.30 -12.36 -2.99
C SER A 12 -9.14 -11.48 -3.37
N ALA A 13 -8.59 -10.74 -2.40
CA ALA A 13 -7.49 -9.86 -2.70
C ALA A 13 -6.33 -10.26 -1.81
N GLN A 14 -5.48 -11.09 -2.35
CA GLN A 14 -4.38 -11.61 -1.60
C GLN A 14 -3.42 -10.53 -1.20
N ARG A 15 -3.05 -10.49 0.05
CA ARG A 15 -2.12 -9.51 0.55
C ARG A 15 -0.73 -10.10 0.60
N VAL A 16 0.22 -9.38 0.08
CA VAL A 16 1.59 -9.81 0.06
C VAL A 16 2.43 -8.78 0.79
N ARG A 17 3.30 -9.23 1.68
CA ARG A 17 4.24 -8.36 2.32
C ARG A 17 5.27 -7.98 1.31
N LEU A 18 5.20 -6.77 0.82
CA LEU A 18 6.06 -6.32 -0.23
C LEU A 18 6.60 -4.96 0.14
N ARG A 19 7.89 -4.88 0.37
CA ARG A 19 8.51 -3.62 0.74
C ARG A 19 9.11 -2.97 -0.49
N ARG A 20 8.44 -1.96 -0.98
CA ARG A 20 8.88 -1.21 -2.14
C ARG A 20 8.79 0.26 -1.84
N ASN A 21 9.61 1.04 -2.48
CA ASN A 21 9.48 2.49 -2.39
C ASN A 21 8.22 2.89 -3.12
N VAL A 22 7.37 3.64 -2.44
CA VAL A 22 6.11 4.06 -3.00
C VAL A 22 6.06 5.58 -2.95
N ARG A 23 5.69 6.19 -4.05
CA ARG A 23 5.52 7.64 -4.09
C ARG A 23 4.03 7.93 -4.16
N PHE A 24 3.54 8.65 -3.18
CA PHE A 24 2.14 9.02 -3.12
C PHE A 24 2.06 10.53 -3.21
N THR A 25 1.43 11.02 -4.26
CA THR A 25 1.37 12.46 -4.51
C THR A 25 -0.05 12.95 -4.31
N ILE A 26 -0.22 13.90 -3.41
CA ILE A 26 -1.53 14.50 -3.12
C ILE A 26 -1.40 16.00 -3.28
N ARG A 27 -2.23 16.56 -4.12
CA ARG A 27 -2.27 18.03 -4.30
C ARG A 27 -0.90 18.60 -4.59
N GLY A 28 -0.13 17.88 -5.37
CA GLY A 28 1.20 18.33 -5.73
C GLY A 28 2.27 18.09 -4.69
N ILE A 29 1.90 17.53 -3.54
CA ILE A 29 2.87 17.22 -2.50
C ILE A 29 3.26 15.76 -2.63
N ILE A 30 4.55 15.52 -2.71
CA ILE A 30 5.07 14.17 -2.90
C ILE A 30 5.47 13.58 -1.56
N HIS A 31 4.91 12.41 -1.27
CA HIS A 31 5.27 11.66 -0.09
C HIS A 31 6.03 10.42 -0.52
N ASP A 32 7.32 10.38 -0.22
CA ASP A 32 8.11 9.18 -0.51
C ASP A 32 8.07 8.28 0.70
N THR A 33 7.60 7.07 0.49
CA THR A 33 7.41 6.14 1.59
C THR A 33 7.67 4.73 1.07
N HIS A 34 7.35 3.74 1.87
CA HIS A 34 7.44 2.36 1.40
C HIS A 34 6.24 1.58 1.82
N SER A 35 5.95 0.58 1.01
CA SER A 35 4.81 -0.29 1.27
C SER A 35 5.14 -1.29 2.36
N ILE A 36 4.10 -1.72 3.05
CA ILE A 36 4.17 -2.81 4.00
C ILE A 36 3.46 -4.01 3.42
N ASN A 37 2.23 -3.80 2.97
CA ASN A 37 1.43 -4.84 2.34
C ASN A 37 0.84 -4.31 1.06
N VAL A 38 0.76 -5.16 0.06
CA VAL A 38 0.19 -4.79 -1.23
C VAL A 38 -0.80 -5.86 -1.64
N SER A 39 -1.93 -5.42 -2.19
CA SER A 39 -2.90 -6.33 -2.78
C SER A 39 -3.43 -5.68 -4.04
N SER A 40 -4.27 -6.38 -4.76
CA SER A 40 -4.85 -5.80 -5.97
C SER A 40 -5.83 -4.67 -5.65
N GLY A 41 -6.27 -4.57 -4.41
CA GLY A 41 -7.20 -3.51 -4.01
C GLY A 41 -6.55 -2.30 -3.43
N GLY A 42 -5.28 -2.39 -3.01
CA GLY A 42 -4.64 -1.24 -2.40
C GLY A 42 -3.30 -1.56 -1.82
N VAL A 43 -2.75 -0.59 -1.11
CA VAL A 43 -1.43 -0.73 -0.52
C VAL A 43 -1.44 -0.03 0.83
N SER A 44 -0.75 -0.61 1.80
CA SER A 44 -0.53 0.09 3.06
C SER A 44 0.91 0.58 3.10
N VAL A 45 1.08 1.80 3.55
CA VAL A 45 2.38 2.45 3.58
C VAL A 45 2.60 3.05 4.95
N GLU A 46 3.86 3.32 5.24
CA GLU A 46 4.24 3.90 6.51
C GLU A 46 4.55 5.37 6.29
N MET A 47 3.93 6.24 7.06
CA MET A 47 4.12 7.68 6.87
C MET A 47 4.29 8.37 8.21
N VAL A 48 5.14 9.37 8.25
CA VAL A 48 5.33 10.16 9.45
C VAL A 48 4.20 11.17 9.58
N THR A 49 3.85 11.80 8.47
CA THR A 49 2.78 12.80 8.46
C THR A 49 1.71 12.33 7.48
N PRO A 50 0.70 11.62 7.98
CA PRO A 50 -0.29 11.07 7.06
C PRO A 50 -1.25 12.16 6.58
N PRO A 51 -1.77 11.97 5.38
CA PRO A 51 -2.81 12.87 4.89
C PRO A 51 -4.14 12.55 5.54
N ASP A 52 -5.13 13.34 5.24
CA ASP A 52 -6.46 13.13 5.81
C ASP A 52 -7.14 11.92 5.19
N ARG A 53 -7.99 11.30 5.96
CA ARG A 53 -8.82 10.22 5.44
C ARG A 53 -9.70 10.79 4.33
N GLY A 54 -9.85 10.03 3.27
CA GLY A 54 -10.62 10.46 2.13
C GLY A 54 -9.82 11.25 1.11
N ALA A 55 -8.59 11.63 1.43
CA ALA A 55 -7.76 12.34 0.48
C ALA A 55 -7.42 11.42 -0.68
N ARG A 56 -7.39 11.97 -1.87
CA ARG A 56 -7.09 11.22 -3.07
C ARG A 56 -5.81 11.71 -3.70
N GLY A 57 -5.07 10.80 -4.25
CA GLY A 57 -3.83 11.14 -4.90
C GLY A 57 -3.40 10.05 -5.84
N LYS A 58 -2.16 10.12 -6.29
CA LYS A 58 -1.62 9.16 -7.22
C LYS A 58 -0.51 8.38 -6.57
N VAL A 59 -0.56 7.06 -6.77
CA VAL A 59 0.43 6.15 -6.24
C VAL A 59 1.32 5.70 -7.38
N GLU A 60 2.61 5.79 -7.17
CA GLU A 60 3.57 5.22 -8.08
C GLU A 60 4.24 4.06 -7.38
N LEU A 61 4.03 2.87 -7.88
CA LEU A 61 4.54 1.64 -7.26
C LEU A 61 5.49 0.96 -8.22
N PRO A 62 6.78 0.93 -7.90
CA PRO A 62 7.72 0.26 -8.80
C PRO A 62 7.54 -1.25 -8.75
N LEU A 63 7.72 -1.87 -9.89
CA LEU A 63 7.69 -3.32 -10.00
C LEU A 63 9.10 -3.80 -10.30
N THR A 64 9.30 -5.10 -10.08
CA THR A 64 10.59 -5.68 -10.35
C THR A 64 10.93 -5.56 -11.83
N GLU A 65 9.94 -5.74 -12.68
CA GLU A 65 10.14 -5.65 -14.12
C GLU A 65 9.14 -4.70 -14.70
N GLY A 66 9.59 -3.95 -15.68
CA GLY A 66 8.71 -3.05 -16.40
C GLY A 66 8.57 -1.71 -15.72
N ASP A 67 7.69 -0.91 -16.25
CA ASP A 67 7.46 0.42 -15.74
C ASP A 67 6.73 0.40 -14.41
N PRO A 68 6.92 1.40 -13.58
CA PRO A 68 6.16 1.44 -12.33
C PRO A 68 4.67 1.60 -12.61
N LEU A 69 3.88 1.13 -11.67
CA LEU A 69 2.45 1.30 -11.77
C LEU A 69 2.07 2.71 -11.33
N HIS A 70 1.08 3.27 -12.01
CA HIS A 70 0.55 4.58 -11.65
C HIS A 70 -0.94 4.42 -11.43
N LEU A 71 -1.37 4.56 -10.20
CA LEU A 71 -2.75 4.30 -9.83
C LEU A 71 -3.29 5.42 -8.98
N ASP A 72 -4.57 5.72 -9.16
CA ASP A 72 -5.24 6.64 -8.27
C ASP A 72 -5.60 5.91 -7.00
N ALA A 73 -5.51 6.58 -5.88
CA ALA A 73 -5.80 5.96 -4.60
C ALA A 73 -6.42 6.94 -3.64
N GLU A 74 -7.12 6.40 -2.68
CA GLU A 74 -7.78 7.19 -1.67
C GLU A 74 -7.36 6.70 -0.30
N VAL A 75 -7.11 7.59 0.63
CA VAL A 75 -6.75 7.24 2.00
C VAL A 75 -7.99 6.72 2.69
N ARG A 76 -7.98 5.44 3.07
CA ARG A 76 -9.15 4.80 3.66
C ARG A 76 -9.05 4.69 5.17
N TRP A 77 -7.86 4.43 5.68
CA TRP A 77 -7.71 4.34 7.13
C TRP A 77 -6.30 4.73 7.51
N ILE A 78 -6.17 5.18 8.75
CA ILE A 78 -4.90 5.59 9.31
C ILE A 78 -4.80 4.99 10.69
N SER A 79 -3.67 4.35 10.96
CA SER A 79 -3.44 3.72 12.25
C SER A 79 -2.09 4.16 12.76
N GLN A 80 -2.04 4.56 14.01
CA GLN A 80 -0.78 5.00 14.58
C GLN A 80 0.03 3.80 15.03
N LEU A 81 1.25 3.72 14.56
CA LEU A 81 2.13 2.65 14.96
C LEU A 81 2.77 2.99 16.29
N SER A 82 3.05 1.96 17.06
CA SER A 82 3.78 2.15 18.31
C SER A 82 5.17 2.61 18.00
N THR A 83 5.63 3.58 18.77
CA THR A 83 6.99 4.02 18.63
C THR A 83 7.75 3.55 19.83
N SER A 84 8.97 3.17 19.63
CA SER A 84 9.74 2.66 20.72
C SER A 84 10.78 3.65 21.20
N GLY A 85 10.87 4.78 20.68
CA GLY A 85 11.88 5.72 21.11
C GLY A 85 11.47 6.51 22.31
N PRO A 86 12.41 7.02 23.07
CA PRO A 86 12.10 7.89 24.19
C PRO A 86 11.42 9.14 23.71
N GLY A 87 10.39 9.52 24.41
CA GLY A 87 9.66 10.71 24.04
C GLY A 87 8.77 10.58 22.84
N GLY A 88 8.70 9.42 22.25
CA GLY A 88 7.84 9.23 21.09
C GLY A 88 8.23 10.08 19.92
N ALA A 89 9.51 10.32 19.77
CA ALA A 89 9.98 11.23 18.75
C ALA A 89 9.68 10.72 17.37
N ASP A 90 9.70 9.40 17.20
CA ASP A 90 9.47 8.82 15.90
C ASP A 90 8.08 8.32 15.77
N ARG A 91 7.14 9.17 15.63
CA ARG A 91 5.77 8.75 15.44
C ARG A 91 5.53 8.38 14.00
N ARG A 92 5.05 7.19 13.79
CA ARG A 92 4.77 6.70 12.46
C ARG A 92 3.35 6.22 12.38
N HIS A 93 2.81 6.29 11.19
CA HIS A 93 1.44 5.86 10.94
C HIS A 93 1.42 4.86 9.82
N LEU A 94 0.52 3.91 9.94
CA LEU A 94 0.26 2.99 8.86
C LEU A 94 -0.96 3.52 8.14
N VAL A 95 -0.83 3.75 6.85
CA VAL A 95 -1.88 4.38 6.07
C VAL A 95 -2.34 3.41 5.01
N GLY A 96 -3.63 3.14 4.98
CA GLY A 96 -4.20 2.25 3.99
C GLY A 96 -4.73 3.04 2.81
N LEU A 97 -4.21 2.74 1.64
CA LEU A 97 -4.60 3.40 0.40
C LEU A 97 -5.37 2.40 -0.44
N GLN A 98 -6.57 2.78 -0.85
CA GLN A 98 -7.38 1.94 -1.72
C GLN A 98 -7.31 2.48 -3.12
N PHE A 99 -7.04 1.62 -4.09
CA PHE A 99 -6.99 2.05 -5.48
C PHE A 99 -8.40 2.42 -5.94
N VAL A 100 -8.48 3.49 -6.71
CA VAL A 100 -9.75 4.02 -7.18
C VAL A 100 -9.84 3.76 -8.67
N ALA A 101 -10.83 2.97 -9.09
CA ALA A 101 -11.08 2.67 -10.49
C ALA A 101 -9.79 2.34 -11.25
N PRO A 102 -9.03 1.36 -10.77
CA PRO A 102 -7.75 1.08 -11.39
C PRO A 102 -7.95 0.48 -12.79
N PRO A 103 -7.11 0.87 -13.74
CA PRO A 103 -7.21 0.25 -15.07
C PRO A 103 -6.92 -1.24 -15.01
N ALA A 104 -7.63 -2.00 -15.83
CA ALA A 104 -7.53 -3.45 -15.77
C ALA A 104 -6.11 -3.94 -16.09
N ASP A 105 -5.44 -3.29 -17.04
CA ASP A 105 -4.09 -3.71 -17.40
C ASP A 105 -3.12 -3.47 -16.26
N GLN A 106 -3.30 -2.38 -15.50
CA GLN A 106 -2.44 -2.11 -14.36
C GLN A 106 -2.66 -3.15 -13.27
N ILE A 107 -3.90 -3.51 -13.04
CA ILE A 107 -4.22 -4.51 -12.03
C ILE A 107 -3.64 -5.87 -12.43
N LYS A 108 -3.71 -6.22 -13.69
CA LYS A 108 -3.12 -7.47 -14.13
C LYS A 108 -1.63 -7.51 -13.91
N ARG A 109 -0.95 -6.41 -14.18
CA ARG A 109 0.49 -6.33 -13.93
C ARG A 109 0.77 -6.47 -12.44
N LEU A 110 -0.04 -5.83 -11.61
CA LEU A 110 0.15 -5.90 -10.19
C LEU A 110 -0.08 -7.32 -9.69
N GLU A 111 -1.14 -7.97 -10.13
CA GLU A 111 -1.42 -9.33 -9.69
C GLU A 111 -0.31 -10.29 -10.09
N ALA A 112 0.24 -10.11 -11.27
CA ALA A 112 1.35 -10.95 -11.69
C ALA A 112 2.59 -10.71 -10.81
N ALA A 113 2.85 -9.47 -10.47
CA ALA A 113 3.98 -9.15 -9.61
C ALA A 113 3.78 -9.73 -8.21
N LEU A 114 2.57 -9.66 -7.68
CA LEU A 114 2.30 -10.21 -6.36
C LEU A 114 2.44 -11.72 -6.34
N ARG A 115 2.02 -12.37 -7.42
CA ARG A 115 2.18 -13.81 -7.51
C ARG A 115 3.64 -14.21 -7.53
N ALA A 116 4.45 -13.45 -8.24
CA ALA A 116 5.88 -13.72 -8.31
C ALA A 116 6.54 -13.56 -6.94
N GLU A 117 6.14 -12.55 -6.19
CA GLU A 117 6.70 -12.36 -4.86
C GLU A 117 6.28 -13.46 -3.92
N GLU A 118 5.06 -13.91 -4.03
CA GLU A 118 4.58 -14.96 -3.21
C GLU A 118 5.32 -16.25 -3.49
N ASP A 119 5.55 -16.53 -4.75
CA ASP A 119 6.29 -17.72 -5.12
C ASP A 119 7.72 -17.65 -4.60
N ALA A 120 8.32 -16.49 -4.65
CA ALA A 120 9.67 -16.33 -4.15
C ALA A 120 9.72 -16.58 -2.65
N GLU A 121 8.70 -16.14 -1.93
CA GLU A 121 8.66 -16.39 -0.51
C GLU A 121 8.53 -17.87 -0.21
N ASP A 122 7.74 -18.56 -0.99
CA ASP A 122 7.59 -19.99 -0.77
C ASP A 122 8.90 -20.70 -0.97
N VAL A 123 9.69 -20.26 -1.88
CA VAL A 123 10.92 -20.92 -2.19
C VAL A 123 11.90 -20.80 -1.03
N ASP A 124 11.77 -19.76 -0.27
CA ASP A 124 12.69 -19.53 0.80
C ASP A 124 12.54 -20.45 1.96
N ASP A 125 11.56 -21.22 2.02
CA ASP A 125 11.46 -22.16 3.09
C ASP A 125 12.43 -23.29 2.98
#